data_85649eb55a48e410c42df6d267640f96
#
_entry.id   85649eb55a48e410c42df6d267640f96
#
_cell.length_a   1.000
_cell.length_b   1.000
_cell.length_c   1.000
_cell.angle_alpha   90.00
_cell.angle_beta   90.00
_cell.angle_gamma   90.00
#
_symmetry.space_group_name_H-M   'P 1'
#
loop_
_entity.id
_entity.type
_entity.pdbx_description
1 polymer ?
#
loop_
_entity_poly.entity_id
_entity_poly.type
_entity_poly.pdbx_seq_one_letter_code
_entity_poly.pdbx_strand_id
1 'polypeptide(L)'
;MAIAFSPLRIRGLIPDSVRTLRRDACVLFLSRFTRLFAYGSLSVILVFYLVSLGLTEGQVGILLTLTLAGDLVISLLLTTRADSVGRRKILMIGAALMTAAGVAFASTKNLFLLLVAATVGVISPSGNEVGPFLSIEQAALSQVVSPRVRTEVFAWYTFAGSLATAFGAFCGGTAAEVLQRASVSKTESYRAVVLLYAVLGLVLASLFARLSSAAEIDATERNKDSRFVLRYFLGIGKSLTIILKLSSLFALDSFAGGFVIQSFAAYWFYLRFNVNPARLGLIFFWANILAGASSLVASKLASRFGLVRTMVFTHLPSNVLLILVPLMPNLPLAVLLLLARFSISQMDVPTRQSYTMAVVRPEERSAAGGVAGAARTAGASISPVFAGFLFSNPLFINVPFFLAGALKILYDLVLYKQFIGLRPPEEGD
;
A
#
# COMPACT_ATOMS: atom_id res chain seq x y z
N MET A 1 -38.78 14.65 -19.45
CA MET A 1 -38.11 13.55 -20.15
C MET A 1 -37.21 12.86 -19.15
N ALA A 2 -37.73 11.84 -18.45
CA ALA A 2 -37.03 11.11 -17.40
C ALA A 2 -36.18 10.02 -18.06
N ILE A 3 -34.83 10.12 -17.94
CA ILE A 3 -33.93 9.09 -18.39
C ILE A 3 -33.96 7.97 -17.33
N ALA A 4 -34.74 6.94 -17.64
CA ALA A 4 -34.73 5.70 -16.85
C ALA A 4 -33.35 5.03 -16.96
N PHE A 5 -32.55 5.08 -15.90
CA PHE A 5 -31.36 4.26 -15.77
C PHE A 5 -31.76 2.79 -15.68
N SER A 6 -31.58 2.07 -16.77
CA SER A 6 -31.83 0.63 -16.85
C SER A 6 -30.84 -0.11 -15.94
N PRO A 7 -31.30 -0.95 -14.97
CA PRO A 7 -30.43 -1.72 -14.06
C PRO A 7 -29.66 -2.86 -14.75
N LEU A 8 -29.82 -3.05 -16.05
CA LEU A 8 -29.25 -4.15 -16.82
C LEU A 8 -27.79 -3.97 -17.26
N ARG A 9 -27.24 -2.75 -17.30
CA ARG A 9 -25.84 -2.53 -17.74
C ARG A 9 -24.79 -2.82 -16.67
N ILE A 10 -25.11 -2.80 -15.38
CA ILE A 10 -24.14 -3.08 -14.30
C ILE A 10 -23.95 -4.59 -14.11
N ARG A 11 -24.92 -5.41 -14.51
CA ARG A 11 -24.86 -6.88 -14.38
C ARG A 11 -23.76 -7.57 -15.19
N GLY A 12 -23.27 -6.97 -16.28
CA GLY A 12 -22.19 -7.53 -17.12
C GLY A 12 -20.76 -7.19 -16.67
N LEU A 13 -20.58 -6.21 -15.76
CA LEU A 13 -19.27 -5.73 -15.33
C LEU A 13 -18.64 -6.53 -14.18
N ILE A 14 -19.47 -7.20 -13.36
CA ILE A 14 -18.99 -7.99 -12.23
C ILE A 14 -19.10 -9.48 -12.62
N PRO A 15 -17.98 -10.24 -12.63
CA PRO A 15 -17.98 -11.67 -12.93
C PRO A 15 -18.86 -12.48 -11.97
N ASP A 16 -19.38 -13.61 -12.44
CA ASP A 16 -20.20 -14.50 -11.62
C ASP A 16 -19.44 -15.09 -10.43
N SER A 17 -18.11 -15.26 -10.55
CA SER A 17 -17.20 -15.65 -9.50
C SER A 17 -17.25 -14.73 -8.26
N VAL A 18 -17.48 -13.43 -8.46
CA VAL A 18 -17.59 -12.43 -7.37
C VAL A 18 -19.05 -12.33 -6.89
N ARG A 19 -20.02 -12.54 -7.77
CA ARG A 19 -21.45 -12.50 -7.40
C ARG A 19 -21.87 -13.65 -6.50
N THR A 20 -21.22 -14.81 -6.63
CA THR A 20 -21.51 -16.04 -5.89
C THR A 20 -20.64 -16.20 -4.64
N LEU A 21 -19.97 -15.15 -4.19
CA LEU A 21 -19.12 -15.19 -3.00
C LEU A 21 -19.91 -15.57 -1.75
N ARG A 22 -19.33 -16.49 -0.97
CA ARG A 22 -19.85 -16.85 0.35
C ARG A 22 -19.73 -15.66 1.32
N ARG A 23 -20.53 -15.69 2.39
CA ARG A 23 -20.59 -14.62 3.41
C ARG A 23 -19.22 -14.15 3.88
N ASP A 24 -18.30 -15.08 4.21
CA ASP A 24 -16.96 -14.72 4.70
C ASP A 24 -16.13 -13.99 3.64
N ALA A 25 -16.22 -14.40 2.37
CA ALA A 25 -15.54 -13.69 1.29
C ALA A 25 -16.09 -12.25 1.13
N CYS A 26 -17.40 -12.05 1.23
CA CYS A 26 -17.99 -10.71 1.23
C CYS A 26 -17.51 -9.85 2.41
N VAL A 27 -17.41 -10.45 3.61
CA VAL A 27 -16.86 -9.77 4.80
C VAL A 27 -15.41 -9.36 4.56
N LEU A 28 -14.58 -10.23 3.96
CA LEU A 28 -13.18 -9.93 3.64
C LEU A 28 -13.05 -8.83 2.57
N PHE A 29 -13.90 -8.78 1.56
CA PHE A 29 -13.96 -7.68 0.60
C PHE A 29 -14.34 -6.35 1.28
N LEU A 30 -15.34 -6.38 2.14
CA LEU A 30 -15.81 -5.19 2.85
C LEU A 30 -14.77 -4.70 3.87
N SER A 31 -14.07 -5.62 4.58
CA SER A 31 -12.99 -5.26 5.50
C SER A 31 -11.83 -4.59 4.77
N ARG A 32 -11.41 -5.12 3.62
CA ARG A 32 -10.40 -4.51 2.77
C ARG A 32 -10.82 -3.13 2.28
N PHE A 33 -12.06 -3.01 1.79
CA PHE A 33 -12.58 -1.72 1.32
C PHE A 33 -12.58 -0.69 2.45
N THR A 34 -13.12 -1.03 3.64
CA THR A 34 -13.16 -0.15 4.81
C THR A 34 -11.76 0.30 5.22
N ARG A 35 -10.81 -0.62 5.30
CA ARG A 35 -9.43 -0.34 5.70
C ARG A 35 -8.72 0.56 4.69
N LEU A 36 -8.74 0.21 3.41
CA LEU A 36 -8.06 1.00 2.40
C LEU A 36 -8.72 2.35 2.14
N PHE A 37 -10.03 2.46 2.34
CA PHE A 37 -10.71 3.76 2.39
C PHE A 37 -10.16 4.62 3.54
N ALA A 38 -10.00 4.05 4.74
CA ALA A 38 -9.41 4.76 5.89
C ALA A 38 -7.96 5.19 5.61
N TYR A 39 -7.14 4.31 5.02
CA TYR A 39 -5.76 4.62 4.65
C TYR A 39 -5.68 5.72 3.59
N GLY A 40 -6.51 5.65 2.56
CA GLY A 40 -6.59 6.67 1.53
C GLY A 40 -6.99 8.04 2.09
N SER A 41 -8.00 8.09 2.97
CA SER A 41 -8.45 9.35 3.57
C SER A 41 -7.38 9.99 4.45
N LEU A 42 -6.66 9.19 5.23
CA LEU A 42 -5.61 9.69 6.10
C LEU A 42 -4.36 10.13 5.32
N SER A 43 -3.95 9.37 4.30
CA SER A 43 -2.71 9.61 3.56
C SER A 43 -2.64 10.98 2.87
N VAL A 44 -3.75 11.58 2.50
CA VAL A 44 -3.78 12.92 1.89
C VAL A 44 -3.58 14.03 2.92
N ILE A 45 -4.03 13.83 4.16
CA ILE A 45 -4.04 14.89 5.18
C ILE A 45 -3.01 14.68 6.30
N LEU A 46 -2.37 13.51 6.40
CA LEU A 46 -1.56 13.13 7.56
C LEU A 46 -0.43 14.12 7.85
N VAL A 47 0.36 14.50 6.84
CA VAL A 47 1.46 15.46 7.04
C VAL A 47 0.92 16.84 7.42
N PHE A 48 -0.17 17.29 6.79
CA PHE A 48 -0.81 18.56 7.15
C PHE A 48 -1.29 18.56 8.61
N TYR A 49 -1.87 17.47 9.05
CA TYR A 49 -2.30 17.32 10.44
C TYR A 49 -1.12 17.43 11.39
N LEU A 50 -0.05 16.67 11.17
CA LEU A 50 1.12 16.66 12.03
C LEU A 50 1.81 18.04 12.08
N VAL A 51 1.98 18.70 10.93
CA VAL A 51 2.51 20.07 10.88
C VAL A 51 1.57 21.06 11.58
N SER A 52 0.25 20.92 11.45
CA SER A 52 -0.73 21.76 12.17
C SER A 52 -0.73 21.56 13.68
N LEU A 53 -0.22 20.44 14.18
CA LEU A 53 0.03 20.20 15.61
C LEU A 53 1.30 20.89 16.12
N GLY A 54 2.13 21.45 15.22
CA GLY A 54 3.38 22.13 15.53
C GLY A 54 4.63 21.27 15.34
N LEU A 55 4.54 20.09 14.71
CA LEU A 55 5.70 19.28 14.37
C LEU A 55 6.44 19.91 13.17
N THR A 56 7.77 19.87 13.21
CA THR A 56 8.58 20.19 12.02
C THR A 56 8.52 19.04 11.01
N GLU A 57 8.78 19.33 9.74
CA GLU A 57 8.80 18.32 8.67
C GLU A 57 9.83 17.21 8.96
N GLY A 58 10.98 17.55 9.58
CA GLY A 58 11.96 16.56 10.04
C GLY A 58 11.39 15.60 11.09
N GLN A 59 10.63 16.12 12.09
CA GLN A 59 9.95 15.31 13.10
C GLN A 59 8.87 14.43 12.46
N VAL A 60 8.14 14.95 11.48
CA VAL A 60 7.19 14.18 10.68
C VAL A 60 7.91 13.05 9.93
N GLY A 61 9.05 13.32 9.32
CA GLY A 61 9.87 12.29 8.66
C GLY A 61 10.29 11.16 9.61
N ILE A 62 10.77 11.49 10.81
CA ILE A 62 11.10 10.51 11.86
C ILE A 62 9.86 9.70 12.24
N LEU A 63 8.72 10.36 12.45
CA LEU A 63 7.47 9.69 12.82
C LEU A 63 7.04 8.70 11.74
N LEU A 64 7.06 9.08 10.47
CA LEU A 64 6.70 8.19 9.35
C LEU A 64 7.69 7.04 9.18
N THR A 65 8.98 7.27 9.41
CA THR A 65 10.01 6.21 9.45
C THR A 65 9.69 5.18 10.52
N LEU A 66 9.43 5.63 11.76
CA LEU A 66 9.08 4.73 12.86
C LEU A 66 7.74 4.03 12.64
N THR A 67 6.77 4.70 12.00
CA THR A 67 5.50 4.07 11.60
C THR A 67 5.75 2.87 10.69
N LEU A 68 6.54 3.02 9.64
CA LEU A 68 6.82 1.93 8.69
C LEU A 68 7.74 0.85 9.27
N ALA A 69 8.72 1.24 10.09
CA ALA A 69 9.57 0.28 10.81
C ALA A 69 8.77 -0.53 11.84
N GLY A 70 7.91 0.14 12.60
CA GLY A 70 7.00 -0.49 13.55
C GLY A 70 6.02 -1.43 12.86
N ASP A 71 5.47 -1.01 11.71
CA ASP A 71 4.61 -1.86 10.88
C ASP A 71 5.31 -3.16 10.48
N LEU A 72 6.56 -3.11 10.03
CA LEU A 72 7.33 -4.29 9.70
C LEU A 72 7.39 -5.29 10.88
N VAL A 73 7.73 -4.80 12.07
CA VAL A 73 7.86 -5.64 13.27
C VAL A 73 6.50 -6.20 13.71
N ILE A 74 5.49 -5.35 13.82
CA ILE A 74 4.14 -5.74 14.25
C ILE A 74 3.50 -6.70 13.24
N SER A 75 3.63 -6.42 11.95
CA SER A 75 3.11 -7.30 10.90
C SER A 75 3.76 -8.67 10.93
N LEU A 76 5.08 -8.77 11.08
CA LEU A 76 5.78 -10.04 11.22
C LEU A 76 5.33 -10.81 12.46
N LEU A 77 5.28 -10.14 13.62
CA LEU A 77 4.88 -10.75 14.89
C LEU A 77 3.43 -11.27 14.86
N LEU A 78 2.52 -10.51 14.30
CA LEU A 78 1.10 -10.87 14.25
C LEU A 78 0.84 -11.94 13.17
N THR A 79 1.44 -11.80 11.98
CA THR A 79 1.22 -12.75 10.88
C THR A 79 1.77 -14.13 11.22
N THR A 80 2.95 -14.21 11.84
CA THR A 80 3.55 -15.50 12.24
C THR A 80 2.76 -16.22 13.33
N ARG A 81 1.96 -15.50 14.12
CA ARG A 81 1.09 -16.06 15.15
C ARG A 81 -0.34 -16.28 14.70
N ALA A 82 -0.71 -15.82 13.49
CA ALA A 82 -2.09 -15.84 13.02
C ALA A 82 -2.70 -17.24 12.98
N ASP A 83 -1.94 -18.22 12.53
CA ASP A 83 -2.43 -19.60 12.41
C ASP A 83 -2.47 -20.33 13.76
N SER A 84 -1.62 -19.98 14.72
CA SER A 84 -1.61 -20.57 16.07
C SER A 84 -2.64 -19.93 17.02
N VAL A 85 -2.78 -18.62 17.00
CA VAL A 85 -3.71 -17.86 17.87
C VAL A 85 -5.13 -17.83 17.31
N GLY A 86 -5.24 -17.84 15.98
CA GLY A 86 -6.47 -17.72 15.21
C GLY A 86 -6.47 -16.44 14.37
N ARG A 87 -6.75 -16.58 13.08
CA ARG A 87 -6.74 -15.47 12.12
C ARG A 87 -7.70 -14.34 12.50
N ARG A 88 -8.92 -14.69 12.89
CA ARG A 88 -9.93 -13.72 13.35
C ARG A 88 -9.44 -12.89 14.53
N LYS A 89 -8.82 -13.53 15.54
CA LYS A 89 -8.29 -12.83 16.72
C LYS A 89 -7.17 -11.86 16.35
N ILE A 90 -6.24 -12.28 15.51
CA ILE A 90 -5.13 -11.43 15.04
C ILE A 90 -5.64 -10.25 14.21
N LEU A 91 -6.61 -10.47 13.32
CA LEU A 91 -7.25 -9.39 12.56
C LEU A 91 -7.96 -8.39 13.48
N MET A 92 -8.64 -8.86 14.53
CA MET A 92 -9.25 -7.98 15.54
C MET A 92 -8.21 -7.19 16.32
N ILE A 93 -7.07 -7.80 16.70
CA ILE A 93 -5.94 -7.09 17.34
C ILE A 93 -5.41 -5.98 16.41
N GLY A 94 -5.18 -6.28 15.13
CA GLY A 94 -4.77 -5.27 14.15
C GLY A 94 -5.77 -4.10 14.05
N ALA A 95 -7.07 -4.39 14.02
CA ALA A 95 -8.12 -3.36 13.99
C ALA A 95 -8.17 -2.54 15.29
N ALA A 96 -7.93 -3.16 16.45
CA ALA A 96 -7.81 -2.47 17.73
C ALA A 96 -6.58 -1.55 17.77
N LEU A 97 -5.43 -1.99 17.24
CA LEU A 97 -4.22 -1.16 17.10
C LEU A 97 -4.47 0.02 16.18
N MET A 98 -5.18 -0.19 15.05
CA MET A 98 -5.60 0.89 14.14
C MET A 98 -6.46 1.93 14.86
N THR A 99 -7.46 1.47 15.62
CA THR A 99 -8.36 2.35 16.41
C THR A 99 -7.57 3.13 17.46
N ALA A 100 -6.75 2.43 18.25
CA ALA A 100 -5.96 3.02 19.33
C ALA A 100 -5.00 4.09 18.81
N ALA A 101 -4.33 3.81 17.67
CA ALA A 101 -3.47 4.78 17.01
C ALA A 101 -4.25 6.02 16.56
N GLY A 102 -5.40 5.85 15.90
CA GLY A 102 -6.24 6.96 15.47
C GLY A 102 -6.72 7.82 16.64
N VAL A 103 -7.15 7.20 17.75
CA VAL A 103 -7.55 7.92 18.98
C VAL A 103 -6.35 8.65 19.60
N ALA A 104 -5.19 7.99 19.71
CA ALA A 104 -3.98 8.61 20.25
C ALA A 104 -3.56 9.83 19.40
N PHE A 105 -3.53 9.71 18.07
CA PHE A 105 -3.23 10.82 17.18
C PHE A 105 -4.22 11.98 17.32
N ALA A 106 -5.50 11.70 17.49
CA ALA A 106 -6.52 12.73 17.68
C ALA A 106 -6.44 13.44 19.05
N SER A 107 -5.91 12.75 20.08
CA SER A 107 -6.01 13.20 21.48
C SER A 107 -4.76 13.90 22.00
N THR A 108 -3.59 13.76 21.34
CA THR A 108 -2.34 14.31 21.85
C THR A 108 -1.59 15.17 20.83
N LYS A 109 -0.80 16.13 21.36
CA LYS A 109 0.20 16.89 20.59
C LYS A 109 1.62 16.52 21.03
N ASN A 110 1.75 15.66 22.04
CA ASN A 110 3.04 15.26 22.58
C ASN A 110 3.76 14.35 21.56
N LEU A 111 4.93 14.78 21.08
CA LEU A 111 5.72 14.06 20.08
C LEU A 111 6.04 12.63 20.51
N PHE A 112 6.41 12.42 21.79
CA PHE A 112 6.76 11.08 22.28
C PHE A 112 5.56 10.11 22.20
N LEU A 113 4.38 10.56 22.63
CA LEU A 113 3.16 9.74 22.54
C LEU A 113 2.75 9.48 21.09
N LEU A 114 2.91 10.47 20.22
CA LEU A 114 2.69 10.29 18.77
C LEU A 114 3.66 9.27 18.16
N LEU A 115 4.95 9.31 18.55
CA LEU A 115 5.96 8.33 18.10
C LEU A 115 5.62 6.92 18.56
N VAL A 116 5.22 6.74 19.84
CA VAL A 116 4.79 5.44 20.36
C VAL A 116 3.54 4.94 19.60
N ALA A 117 2.54 5.79 19.43
CA ALA A 117 1.32 5.45 18.71
C ALA A 117 1.59 5.12 17.23
N ALA A 118 2.52 5.84 16.60
CA ALA A 118 2.96 5.59 15.23
C ALA A 118 3.68 4.26 15.06
N THR A 119 4.54 3.91 16.03
CA THR A 119 5.37 2.70 15.97
C THR A 119 4.56 1.43 16.24
N VAL A 120 3.62 1.48 17.20
CA VAL A 120 2.82 0.32 17.60
C VAL A 120 1.49 0.25 16.83
N GLY A 121 0.98 1.39 16.43
CA GLY A 121 -0.27 1.50 15.69
C GLY A 121 -0.12 1.11 14.21
N VAL A 122 -1.23 0.77 13.60
CA VAL A 122 -1.28 0.45 12.16
C VAL A 122 -1.74 1.71 11.42
N ILE A 123 -0.80 2.50 10.91
CA ILE A 123 -1.08 3.74 10.16
C ILE A 123 -0.41 3.63 8.78
N SER A 124 -1.12 3.99 7.72
CA SER A 124 -0.58 4.00 6.36
C SER A 124 -0.35 5.41 5.82
N PRO A 125 0.89 5.91 5.82
CA PRO A 125 1.21 7.20 5.23
C PRO A 125 1.21 7.19 3.70
N SER A 126 1.27 6.01 3.10
CA SER A 126 1.26 5.85 1.63
C SER A 126 -0.13 5.58 1.05
N GLY A 127 -1.14 5.32 1.90
CA GLY A 127 -2.45 4.85 1.45
C GLY A 127 -2.46 3.39 0.97
N ASN A 128 -1.31 2.70 1.06
CA ASN A 128 -1.17 1.30 0.69
C ASN A 128 -1.35 0.38 1.89
N GLU A 129 -1.33 -0.94 1.63
CA GLU A 129 -1.43 -1.96 2.67
C GLU A 129 -0.31 -1.84 3.70
N VAL A 130 -0.71 -1.84 4.96
CA VAL A 130 0.14 -1.95 6.15
C VAL A 130 -0.56 -2.86 7.15
N GLY A 131 0.20 -3.35 8.14
CA GLY A 131 -0.31 -4.27 9.15
C GLY A 131 -0.40 -5.73 8.67
N PRO A 132 -0.88 -6.61 9.53
CA PRO A 132 -0.93 -8.05 9.27
C PRO A 132 -2.09 -8.45 8.35
N PHE A 133 -2.92 -7.51 7.95
CA PHE A 133 -4.23 -7.78 7.35
C PHE A 133 -4.14 -8.52 6.03
N LEU A 134 -3.40 -7.99 5.04
CA LEU A 134 -3.42 -8.50 3.67
C LEU A 134 -3.07 -9.98 3.59
N SER A 135 -2.00 -10.41 4.26
CA SER A 135 -1.54 -11.79 4.24
C SER A 135 -2.54 -12.74 4.89
N ILE A 136 -3.12 -12.34 6.03
CA ILE A 136 -4.11 -13.15 6.77
C ILE A 136 -5.43 -13.20 6.01
N GLU A 137 -5.91 -12.07 5.48
CA GLU A 137 -7.14 -12.01 4.68
C GLU A 137 -7.01 -12.83 3.39
N GLN A 138 -5.86 -12.77 2.69
CA GLN A 138 -5.62 -13.60 1.50
C GLN A 138 -5.58 -15.09 1.83
N ALA A 139 -4.97 -15.46 2.96
CA ALA A 139 -4.98 -16.83 3.44
C ALA A 139 -6.41 -17.31 3.76
N ALA A 140 -7.20 -16.50 4.47
CA ALA A 140 -8.60 -16.79 4.77
C ALA A 140 -9.46 -16.87 3.48
N LEU A 141 -9.29 -15.91 2.57
CA LEU A 141 -10.00 -15.86 1.29
C LEU A 141 -9.69 -17.10 0.43
N SER A 142 -8.43 -17.57 0.43
CA SER A 142 -8.02 -18.74 -0.32
C SER A 142 -8.70 -20.03 0.15
N GLN A 143 -9.15 -20.09 1.41
CA GLN A 143 -9.87 -21.25 1.96
C GLN A 143 -11.36 -21.23 1.62
N VAL A 144 -11.96 -20.04 1.62
CA VAL A 144 -13.41 -19.91 1.38
C VAL A 144 -13.78 -19.81 -0.09
N VAL A 145 -12.81 -19.64 -0.99
CA VAL A 145 -12.99 -19.51 -2.45
C VAL A 145 -12.49 -20.74 -3.17
N SER A 146 -13.26 -21.22 -4.15
CA SER A 146 -12.88 -22.36 -5.00
C SER A 146 -11.56 -22.11 -5.74
N PRO A 147 -10.64 -23.10 -5.83
CA PRO A 147 -9.36 -22.96 -6.56
C PRO A 147 -9.52 -22.48 -8.01
N ARG A 148 -10.60 -22.86 -8.69
CA ARG A 148 -10.87 -22.53 -10.11
C ARG A 148 -11.04 -21.03 -10.36
N VAL A 149 -11.61 -20.28 -9.41
CA VAL A 149 -11.89 -18.84 -9.55
C VAL A 149 -11.00 -17.98 -8.65
N ARG A 150 -10.07 -18.58 -7.89
CA ARG A 150 -9.24 -17.89 -6.89
C ARG A 150 -8.46 -16.72 -7.48
N THR A 151 -7.81 -16.90 -8.62
CA THR A 151 -7.01 -15.86 -9.28
C THR A 151 -7.87 -14.65 -9.65
N GLU A 152 -9.06 -14.90 -10.20
CA GLU A 152 -10.00 -13.85 -10.56
C GLU A 152 -10.51 -13.10 -9.33
N VAL A 153 -10.88 -13.81 -8.26
CA VAL A 153 -11.33 -13.21 -7.00
C VAL A 153 -10.21 -12.36 -6.38
N PHE A 154 -8.96 -12.80 -6.41
CA PHE A 154 -7.83 -12.01 -5.91
C PHE A 154 -7.57 -10.75 -6.73
N ALA A 155 -7.75 -10.80 -8.05
CA ALA A 155 -7.66 -9.61 -8.90
C ALA A 155 -8.73 -8.57 -8.52
N TRP A 156 -9.98 -9.02 -8.36
CA TRP A 156 -11.07 -8.15 -7.90
C TRP A 156 -10.87 -7.63 -6.47
N TYR A 157 -10.33 -8.46 -5.59
CA TYR A 157 -9.99 -8.07 -4.22
C TYR A 157 -8.92 -6.95 -4.21
N THR A 158 -7.93 -7.03 -5.09
CA THR A 158 -6.89 -6.00 -5.24
C THR A 158 -7.47 -4.73 -5.85
N PHE A 159 -8.29 -4.85 -6.89
CA PHE A 159 -8.95 -3.71 -7.52
C PHE A 159 -9.90 -2.97 -6.55
N ALA A 160 -10.70 -3.70 -5.77
CA ALA A 160 -11.56 -3.13 -4.73
C ALA A 160 -10.75 -2.31 -3.71
N GLY A 161 -9.55 -2.77 -3.37
CA GLY A 161 -8.63 -2.03 -2.50
C GLY A 161 -8.16 -0.71 -3.13
N SER A 162 -7.71 -0.72 -4.37
CA SER A 162 -7.28 0.50 -5.08
C SER A 162 -8.42 1.50 -5.21
N LEU A 163 -9.62 1.02 -5.51
CA LEU A 163 -10.83 1.82 -5.59
C LEU A 163 -11.16 2.45 -4.22
N ALA A 164 -11.06 1.68 -3.14
CA ALA A 164 -11.29 2.17 -1.79
C ALA A 164 -10.28 3.26 -1.39
N THR A 165 -8.98 3.07 -1.69
CA THR A 165 -7.95 4.10 -1.45
C THR A 165 -8.27 5.38 -2.23
N ALA A 166 -8.70 5.27 -3.48
CA ALA A 166 -9.08 6.41 -4.29
C ALA A 166 -10.24 7.19 -3.65
N PHE A 167 -11.34 6.51 -3.32
CA PHE A 167 -12.48 7.15 -2.65
C PHE A 167 -12.10 7.71 -1.29
N GLY A 168 -11.27 7.01 -0.52
CA GLY A 168 -10.75 7.50 0.75
C GLY A 168 -9.99 8.82 0.58
N ALA A 169 -9.07 8.90 -0.37
CA ALA A 169 -8.31 10.12 -0.66
C ALA A 169 -9.23 11.29 -1.02
N PHE A 170 -10.22 11.04 -1.88
CA PHE A 170 -11.21 12.05 -2.26
C PHE A 170 -12.06 12.51 -1.08
N CYS A 171 -12.63 11.58 -0.31
CA CYS A 171 -13.50 11.91 0.82
C CYS A 171 -12.72 12.58 1.95
N GLY A 172 -11.51 12.11 2.28
CA GLY A 172 -10.68 12.71 3.33
C GLY A 172 -10.28 14.15 3.03
N GLY A 173 -9.80 14.40 1.80
CA GLY A 173 -9.45 15.74 1.35
C GLY A 173 -10.66 16.68 1.29
N THR A 174 -11.79 16.19 0.75
CA THR A 174 -13.04 16.98 0.64
C THR A 174 -13.64 17.28 2.01
N ALA A 175 -13.68 16.31 2.93
CA ALA A 175 -14.18 16.51 4.28
C ALA A 175 -13.38 17.59 5.03
N ALA A 176 -12.04 17.54 4.96
CA ALA A 176 -11.18 18.55 5.56
C ALA A 176 -11.49 19.95 4.99
N GLU A 177 -11.60 20.09 3.67
CA GLU A 177 -11.90 21.37 3.02
C GLU A 177 -13.30 21.90 3.37
N VAL A 178 -14.33 21.05 3.38
CA VAL A 178 -15.71 21.45 3.74
C VAL A 178 -15.76 21.95 5.18
N LEU A 179 -15.09 21.28 6.12
CA LEU A 179 -15.01 21.74 7.50
C LEU A 179 -14.28 23.10 7.63
N GLN A 180 -13.20 23.29 6.86
CA GLN A 180 -12.49 24.58 6.84
C GLN A 180 -13.35 25.70 6.28
N ARG A 181 -14.14 25.46 5.23
CA ARG A 181 -15.11 26.43 4.70
C ARG A 181 -16.24 26.74 5.68
N ALA A 182 -16.57 25.78 6.55
CA ALA A 182 -17.51 25.98 7.66
C ALA A 182 -16.87 26.65 8.89
N SER A 183 -15.72 27.32 8.71
CA SER A 183 -14.98 28.05 9.75
C SER A 183 -14.37 27.17 10.86
N VAL A 184 -14.27 25.86 10.65
CA VAL A 184 -13.51 24.97 11.54
C VAL A 184 -12.01 25.18 11.31
N SER A 185 -11.23 25.24 12.38
CA SER A 185 -9.77 25.41 12.25
C SER A 185 -9.12 24.29 11.43
N LYS A 186 -7.99 24.57 10.78
CA LYS A 186 -7.26 23.56 9.99
C LYS A 186 -6.96 22.30 10.80
N THR A 187 -6.46 22.46 12.04
CA THR A 187 -6.13 21.34 12.92
C THR A 187 -7.35 20.50 13.25
N GLU A 188 -8.48 21.12 13.58
CA GLU A 188 -9.72 20.39 13.92
C GLU A 188 -10.33 19.71 12.69
N SER A 189 -10.25 20.32 11.52
CA SER A 189 -10.72 19.69 10.27
C SER A 189 -9.92 18.44 9.93
N TYR A 190 -8.61 18.46 10.10
CA TYR A 190 -7.76 17.27 9.92
C TYR A 190 -7.98 16.24 11.04
N ARG A 191 -8.17 16.69 12.29
CA ARG A 191 -8.50 15.80 13.43
C ARG A 191 -9.79 15.03 13.18
N ALA A 192 -10.80 15.64 12.57
CA ALA A 192 -12.02 14.93 12.20
C ALA A 192 -11.77 13.75 11.26
N VAL A 193 -10.86 13.88 10.30
CA VAL A 193 -10.47 12.77 9.40
C VAL A 193 -9.68 11.70 10.16
N VAL A 194 -8.83 12.08 11.13
CA VAL A 194 -8.12 11.12 12.00
C VAL A 194 -9.12 10.37 12.90
N LEU A 195 -10.15 11.03 13.40
CA LEU A 195 -11.23 10.38 14.17
C LEU A 195 -12.06 9.44 13.28
N LEU A 196 -12.37 9.84 12.04
CA LEU A 196 -13.00 8.94 11.07
C LEU A 196 -12.16 7.68 10.86
N TYR A 197 -10.84 7.82 10.75
CA TYR A 197 -9.91 6.68 10.67
C TYR A 197 -10.05 5.74 11.89
N ALA A 198 -10.12 6.28 13.11
CA ALA A 198 -10.31 5.48 14.33
C ALA A 198 -11.68 4.77 14.34
N VAL A 199 -12.75 5.45 13.93
CA VAL A 199 -14.10 4.86 13.82
C VAL A 199 -14.13 3.74 12.79
N LEU A 200 -13.46 3.91 11.64
CA LEU A 200 -13.34 2.85 10.64
C LEU A 200 -12.56 1.65 11.16
N GLY A 201 -11.62 1.84 12.10
CA GLY A 201 -10.97 0.75 12.84
C GLY A 201 -11.96 -0.06 13.69
N LEU A 202 -12.93 0.60 14.36
CA LEU A 202 -14.01 -0.10 15.08
C LEU A 202 -14.96 -0.85 14.14
N VAL A 203 -15.31 -0.23 13.00
CA VAL A 203 -16.08 -0.91 11.95
C VAL A 203 -15.36 -2.15 11.46
N LEU A 204 -14.04 -2.04 11.23
CA LEU A 204 -13.18 -3.15 10.81
C LEU A 204 -13.17 -4.28 11.85
N ALA A 205 -13.02 -3.97 13.14
CA ALA A 205 -13.11 -4.95 14.23
C ALA A 205 -14.48 -5.66 14.22
N SER A 206 -15.57 -4.92 14.03
CA SER A 206 -16.92 -5.49 13.95
C SER A 206 -17.11 -6.42 12.75
N LEU A 207 -16.48 -6.11 11.60
CA LEU A 207 -16.50 -6.97 10.42
C LEU A 207 -15.73 -8.26 10.68
N PHE A 208 -14.53 -8.18 11.24
CA PHE A 208 -13.75 -9.37 11.59
C PHE A 208 -14.45 -10.24 12.65
N ALA A 209 -15.18 -9.64 13.57
CA ALA A 209 -16.00 -10.38 14.54
C ALA A 209 -17.08 -11.25 13.87
N ARG A 210 -17.49 -10.94 12.64
CA ARG A 210 -18.50 -11.71 11.88
C ARG A 210 -17.93 -12.84 11.01
N LEU A 211 -16.60 -12.98 10.94
CA LEU A 211 -15.97 -14.10 10.25
C LEU A 211 -16.32 -15.43 10.95
N SER A 212 -16.66 -16.43 10.16
CA SER A 212 -16.97 -17.77 10.64
C SER A 212 -15.71 -18.61 10.86
N SER A 213 -15.87 -19.81 11.44
CA SER A 213 -14.80 -20.79 11.59
C SER A 213 -14.24 -21.30 10.25
N ALA A 214 -14.98 -21.16 9.14
CA ALA A 214 -14.52 -21.56 7.81
C ALA A 214 -13.33 -20.70 7.29
N ALA A 215 -13.10 -19.51 7.86
CA ALA A 215 -11.93 -18.67 7.58
C ALA A 215 -10.70 -19.02 8.44
N GLU A 216 -10.87 -19.89 9.44
CA GLU A 216 -9.81 -20.35 10.36
C GLU A 216 -9.20 -21.67 9.86
N ILE A 217 -7.98 -21.96 10.32
CA ILE A 217 -7.34 -23.26 10.11
C ILE A 217 -7.96 -24.29 11.07
N ASP A 218 -8.14 -25.53 10.60
CA ASP A 218 -8.61 -26.62 11.43
C ASP A 218 -7.71 -26.85 12.64
N ALA A 219 -8.32 -27.09 13.80
CA ALA A 219 -7.63 -27.23 15.09
C ALA A 219 -6.55 -28.34 15.08
N THR A 220 -6.69 -29.35 14.21
CA THR A 220 -5.74 -30.45 14.03
C THR A 220 -4.46 -30.04 13.29
N GLU A 221 -4.52 -29.02 12.43
CA GLU A 221 -3.35 -28.50 11.72
C GLU A 221 -2.63 -27.38 12.48
N ARG A 222 -3.31 -26.78 13.46
CA ARG A 222 -2.83 -25.63 14.27
C ARG A 222 -1.53 -25.89 15.03
N ASN A 223 -1.21 -27.12 15.34
CA ASN A 223 -0.11 -27.47 16.26
C ASN A 223 1.23 -27.82 15.54
N LYS A 224 1.28 -27.78 14.21
CA LYS A 224 2.48 -28.25 13.47
C LYS A 224 3.54 -27.21 13.16
N ASP A 225 3.28 -25.91 13.26
CA ASP A 225 4.20 -24.89 12.69
C ASP A 225 4.55 -23.69 13.59
N SER A 226 4.79 -23.89 14.89
CA SER A 226 5.32 -22.81 15.77
C SER A 226 6.78 -22.38 15.49
N ARG A 227 7.47 -23.05 14.52
CA ARG A 227 8.86 -22.73 14.13
C ARG A 227 8.96 -21.90 12.84
N PHE A 228 7.90 -21.22 12.46
CA PHE A 228 7.79 -20.61 11.13
C PHE A 228 8.80 -19.49 10.85
N VAL A 229 9.10 -18.60 11.81
CA VAL A 229 10.04 -17.47 11.59
C VAL A 229 11.47 -17.94 11.30
N LEU A 230 11.96 -18.90 12.09
CA LEU A 230 13.32 -19.41 11.91
C LEU A 230 13.43 -20.28 10.66
N ARG A 231 12.38 -21.04 10.34
CA ARG A 231 12.29 -21.86 9.13
C ARG A 231 12.17 -21.02 7.85
N TYR A 232 11.59 -19.83 7.94
CA TYR A 232 11.50 -18.87 6.86
C TYR A 232 12.88 -18.40 6.39
N PHE A 233 13.78 -18.09 7.33
CA PHE A 233 15.18 -17.72 7.01
C PHE A 233 16.08 -18.93 6.74
N LEU A 234 15.84 -20.06 7.39
CA LEU A 234 16.68 -21.29 7.29
C LEU A 234 16.23 -22.23 6.15
N GLY A 235 15.03 -22.04 5.59
CA GLY A 235 14.51 -22.87 4.50
C GLY A 235 15.02 -22.52 3.10
N ILE A 236 15.89 -21.50 2.99
CA ILE A 236 16.45 -21.04 1.72
C ILE A 236 17.81 -21.69 1.51
N GLY A 237 17.87 -22.63 0.57
CA GLY A 237 19.12 -23.34 0.24
C GLY A 237 19.74 -22.86 -1.07
N LYS A 238 19.34 -23.49 -2.17
CA LYS A 238 19.99 -23.31 -3.47
C LYS A 238 19.65 -21.99 -4.18
N SER A 239 18.50 -21.35 -3.89
CA SER A 239 18.09 -20.08 -4.47
C SER A 239 18.54 -18.86 -3.66
N LEU A 240 19.32 -19.03 -2.57
CA LEU A 240 19.69 -17.96 -1.64
C LEU A 240 20.29 -16.74 -2.35
N THR A 241 21.24 -16.97 -3.26
CA THR A 241 21.91 -15.88 -4.00
C THR A 241 20.93 -15.07 -4.85
N ILE A 242 19.99 -15.74 -5.52
CA ILE A 242 18.97 -15.08 -6.35
C ILE A 242 18.02 -14.27 -5.46
N ILE A 243 17.58 -14.88 -4.35
CA ILE A 243 16.65 -14.23 -3.40
C ILE A 243 17.29 -12.99 -2.78
N LEU A 244 18.54 -13.08 -2.34
CA LEU A 244 19.26 -11.94 -1.75
C LEU A 244 19.46 -10.80 -2.76
N LYS A 245 19.86 -11.11 -4.00
CA LYS A 245 20.01 -10.11 -5.06
C LYS A 245 18.68 -9.41 -5.38
N LEU A 246 17.60 -10.18 -5.58
CA LEU A 246 16.27 -9.61 -5.82
C LEU A 246 15.78 -8.78 -4.63
N SER A 247 15.91 -9.29 -3.42
CA SER A 247 15.49 -8.60 -2.20
C SER A 247 16.24 -7.30 -1.97
N SER A 248 17.55 -7.26 -2.25
CA SER A 248 18.35 -6.04 -2.17
C SER A 248 17.89 -4.99 -3.18
N LEU A 249 17.60 -5.41 -4.42
CA LEU A 249 17.06 -4.52 -5.44
C LEU A 249 15.67 -4.02 -5.08
N PHE A 250 14.79 -4.87 -4.57
CA PHE A 250 13.45 -4.47 -4.13
C PHE A 250 13.50 -3.56 -2.90
N ALA A 251 14.48 -3.74 -2.01
CA ALA A 251 14.73 -2.81 -0.90
C ALA A 251 15.16 -1.43 -1.43
N LEU A 252 16.03 -1.38 -2.44
CA LEU A 252 16.45 -0.14 -3.09
C LEU A 252 15.26 0.59 -3.75
N ASP A 253 14.44 -0.13 -4.51
CA ASP A 253 13.21 0.43 -5.12
C ASP A 253 12.25 1.00 -4.07
N SER A 254 12.04 0.26 -2.99
CA SER A 254 11.15 0.67 -1.90
C SER A 254 11.73 1.82 -1.08
N PHE A 255 13.05 1.83 -0.83
CA PHE A 255 13.75 2.98 -0.24
C PHE A 255 13.56 4.23 -1.10
N ALA A 256 13.75 4.13 -2.41
CA ALA A 256 13.50 5.22 -3.33
C ALA A 256 12.04 5.71 -3.28
N GLY A 257 11.08 4.78 -3.23
CA GLY A 257 9.65 5.11 -3.13
C GLY A 257 9.26 5.83 -1.84
N GLY A 258 9.95 5.57 -0.74
CA GLY A 258 9.66 6.19 0.56
C GLY A 258 9.97 7.70 0.62
N PHE A 259 10.77 8.25 -0.30
CA PHE A 259 10.96 9.71 -0.43
C PHE A 259 9.69 10.44 -0.89
N VAL A 260 8.84 9.79 -1.67
CA VAL A 260 7.65 10.38 -2.31
C VAL A 260 6.38 9.57 -2.02
N ILE A 261 6.23 9.09 -0.77
CA ILE A 261 4.98 8.49 -0.32
C ILE A 261 3.82 9.47 -0.49
N GLN A 262 2.60 8.97 -0.64
CA GLN A 262 1.43 9.80 -0.97
C GLN A 262 1.27 11.01 -0.06
N SER A 263 1.50 10.85 1.25
CA SER A 263 1.41 11.97 2.21
C SER A 263 2.43 13.08 1.94
N PHE A 264 3.68 12.73 1.62
CA PHE A 264 4.70 13.72 1.25
C PHE A 264 4.45 14.31 -0.12
N ALA A 265 3.99 13.52 -1.09
CA ALA A 265 3.62 14.04 -2.40
C ALA A 265 2.47 15.05 -2.30
N ALA A 266 1.43 14.76 -1.49
CA ALA A 266 0.34 15.70 -1.21
C ALA A 266 0.86 16.99 -0.57
N TYR A 267 1.75 16.87 0.41
CA TYR A 267 2.36 18.02 1.09
C TYR A 267 3.24 18.86 0.13
N TRP A 268 3.99 18.21 -0.76
CA TRP A 268 4.76 18.90 -1.80
C TRP A 268 3.89 19.73 -2.74
N PHE A 269 2.75 19.18 -3.23
CA PHE A 269 1.82 19.94 -4.06
C PHE A 269 1.26 21.17 -3.33
N TYR A 270 1.05 21.08 -2.04
CA TYR A 270 0.67 22.24 -1.22
C TYR A 270 1.80 23.27 -1.14
N LEU A 271 3.00 22.85 -0.77
CA LEU A 271 4.15 23.77 -0.65
C LEU A 271 4.47 24.47 -1.97
N ARG A 272 4.39 23.74 -3.08
CA ARG A 272 4.79 24.27 -4.40
C ARG A 272 3.70 25.08 -5.09
N PHE A 273 2.43 24.68 -4.98
CA PHE A 273 1.31 25.23 -5.74
C PHE A 273 0.14 25.70 -4.87
N ASN A 274 0.27 25.67 -3.56
CA ASN A 274 -0.77 26.03 -2.58
C ASN A 274 -2.13 25.32 -2.86
N VAL A 275 -2.07 24.02 -3.18
CA VAL A 275 -3.25 23.22 -3.52
C VAL A 275 -4.02 22.88 -2.24
N ASN A 276 -5.31 23.14 -2.22
CA ASN A 276 -6.17 22.85 -1.08
C ASN A 276 -6.45 21.34 -0.91
N PRO A 277 -6.88 20.87 0.29
CA PRO A 277 -7.09 19.47 0.58
C PRO A 277 -8.06 18.75 -0.36
N ALA A 278 -9.15 19.40 -0.78
CA ALA A 278 -10.13 18.81 -1.69
C ALA A 278 -9.55 18.52 -3.08
N ARG A 279 -8.75 19.47 -3.63
CA ARG A 279 -8.06 19.26 -4.91
C ARG A 279 -7.00 18.16 -4.80
N LEU A 280 -6.28 18.10 -3.68
CA LEU A 280 -5.35 17.00 -3.42
C LEU A 280 -6.07 15.66 -3.39
N GLY A 281 -7.19 15.58 -2.69
CA GLY A 281 -8.04 14.40 -2.67
C GLY A 281 -8.47 13.95 -4.07
N LEU A 282 -8.84 14.89 -4.94
CA LEU A 282 -9.22 14.61 -6.34
C LEU A 282 -8.02 14.15 -7.19
N ILE A 283 -6.84 14.77 -7.03
CA ILE A 283 -5.61 14.36 -7.73
C ILE A 283 -5.26 12.92 -7.37
N PHE A 284 -5.25 12.58 -6.07
CA PHE A 284 -4.92 11.22 -5.63
C PHE A 284 -6.05 10.22 -5.85
N PHE A 285 -7.30 10.66 -5.95
CA PHE A 285 -8.39 9.80 -6.46
C PHE A 285 -8.05 9.27 -7.85
N TRP A 286 -7.77 10.14 -8.81
CA TRP A 286 -7.42 9.72 -10.17
C TRP A 286 -6.10 8.96 -10.23
N ALA A 287 -5.11 9.36 -9.45
CA ALA A 287 -3.83 8.65 -9.38
C ALA A 287 -4.02 7.19 -8.93
N ASN A 288 -4.81 6.94 -7.88
CA ASN A 288 -5.05 5.58 -7.38
C ASN A 288 -5.95 4.75 -8.33
N ILE A 289 -6.92 5.37 -9.01
CA ILE A 289 -7.70 4.70 -10.07
C ILE A 289 -6.79 4.25 -11.22
N LEU A 290 -5.94 5.14 -11.71
CA LEU A 290 -5.00 4.83 -12.80
C LEU A 290 -3.98 3.77 -12.38
N ALA A 291 -3.47 3.84 -11.14
CA ALA A 291 -2.59 2.82 -10.56
C ALA A 291 -3.26 1.44 -10.53
N GLY A 292 -4.48 1.37 -10.02
CA GLY A 292 -5.26 0.13 -10.00
C GLY A 292 -5.52 -0.42 -11.41
N ALA A 293 -5.92 0.43 -12.34
CA ALA A 293 -6.14 0.04 -13.74
C ALA A 293 -4.85 -0.45 -14.42
N SER A 294 -3.71 0.21 -14.16
CA SER A 294 -2.42 -0.17 -14.75
C SER A 294 -1.99 -1.57 -14.34
N SER A 295 -2.22 -1.95 -13.10
CA SER A 295 -1.85 -3.29 -12.61
C SER A 295 -2.62 -4.43 -13.32
N LEU A 296 -3.86 -4.17 -13.79
CA LEU A 296 -4.65 -5.15 -14.55
C LEU A 296 -4.10 -5.40 -15.96
N VAL A 297 -3.45 -4.39 -16.55
CA VAL A 297 -2.86 -4.50 -17.90
C VAL A 297 -1.54 -5.27 -17.89
N ALA A 298 -0.88 -5.32 -16.74
CA ALA A 298 0.46 -5.92 -16.58
C ALA A 298 0.56 -7.37 -17.06
N SER A 299 -0.45 -8.20 -16.78
CA SER A 299 -0.47 -9.60 -17.18
C SER A 299 -0.44 -9.80 -18.71
N LYS A 300 -1.18 -8.95 -19.44
CA LYS A 300 -1.20 -8.98 -20.91
C LYS A 300 0.14 -8.54 -21.52
N LEU A 301 0.79 -7.55 -20.91
CA LEU A 301 2.12 -7.13 -21.34
C LEU A 301 3.17 -8.21 -21.04
N ALA A 302 3.11 -8.80 -19.85
CA ALA A 302 4.06 -9.83 -19.43
C ALA A 302 3.98 -11.08 -20.31
N SER A 303 2.79 -11.51 -20.72
CA SER A 303 2.61 -12.65 -21.63
C SER A 303 3.18 -12.38 -23.03
N ARG A 304 3.30 -11.11 -23.45
CA ARG A 304 3.81 -10.74 -24.78
C ARG A 304 5.31 -10.42 -24.80
N PHE A 305 5.83 -9.76 -23.76
CA PHE A 305 7.18 -9.22 -23.72
C PHE A 305 8.10 -9.91 -22.72
N GLY A 306 7.54 -10.78 -21.86
CA GLY A 306 8.23 -11.41 -20.73
C GLY A 306 8.19 -10.55 -19.47
N LEU A 307 8.42 -11.20 -18.31
CA LEU A 307 8.26 -10.58 -16.99
C LEU A 307 9.29 -9.47 -16.73
N VAL A 308 10.60 -9.74 -16.96
CA VAL A 308 11.67 -8.76 -16.69
C VAL A 308 11.54 -7.53 -17.58
N ARG A 309 11.26 -7.73 -18.87
CA ARG A 309 11.08 -6.60 -19.81
C ARG A 309 9.86 -5.76 -19.41
N THR A 310 8.75 -6.40 -19.07
CA THR A 310 7.56 -5.66 -18.61
C THR A 310 7.84 -4.86 -17.36
N MET A 311 8.50 -5.44 -16.33
CA MET A 311 8.89 -4.71 -15.14
C MET A 311 9.68 -3.43 -15.50
N VAL A 312 10.74 -3.58 -16.26
CA VAL A 312 11.68 -2.48 -16.51
C VAL A 312 11.09 -1.44 -17.47
N PHE A 313 10.52 -1.86 -18.61
CA PHE A 313 10.08 -0.93 -19.64
C PHE A 313 8.76 -0.19 -19.30
N THR A 314 8.02 -0.62 -18.29
CA THR A 314 6.90 0.16 -17.74
C THR A 314 7.35 1.04 -16.57
N HIS A 315 8.28 0.57 -15.74
CA HIS A 315 8.73 1.28 -14.56
C HIS A 315 9.72 2.42 -14.87
N LEU A 316 10.65 2.22 -15.79
CA LEU A 316 11.64 3.22 -16.16
C LEU A 316 11.02 4.52 -16.70
N PRO A 317 10.06 4.51 -17.69
CA PRO A 317 9.37 5.73 -18.09
C PRO A 317 8.59 6.39 -16.96
N SER A 318 7.96 5.59 -16.08
CA SER A 318 7.29 6.09 -14.87
C SER A 318 8.24 6.89 -13.97
N ASN A 319 9.49 6.44 -13.82
CA ASN A 319 10.50 7.10 -12.98
C ASN A 319 11.09 8.36 -13.65
N VAL A 320 11.19 8.37 -14.97
CA VAL A 320 11.50 9.61 -15.73
C VAL A 320 10.39 10.64 -15.51
N LEU A 321 9.12 10.24 -15.64
CA LEU A 321 7.99 11.13 -15.37
C LEU A 321 8.02 11.65 -13.92
N LEU A 322 8.42 10.82 -12.94
CA LEU A 322 8.56 11.24 -11.56
C LEU A 322 9.59 12.39 -11.38
N ILE A 323 10.75 12.31 -12.05
CA ILE A 323 11.77 13.35 -12.07
C ILE A 323 11.24 14.63 -12.72
N LEU A 324 10.40 14.51 -13.74
CA LEU A 324 9.86 15.65 -14.48
C LEU A 324 8.77 16.40 -13.70
N VAL A 325 8.02 15.74 -12.80
CA VAL A 325 6.95 16.38 -12.01
C VAL A 325 7.40 17.70 -11.35
N PRO A 326 8.49 17.74 -10.55
CA PRO A 326 8.91 18.97 -9.86
C PRO A 326 9.49 20.05 -10.79
N LEU A 327 9.80 19.71 -12.03
CA LEU A 327 10.29 20.65 -13.04
C LEU A 327 9.16 21.41 -13.73
N MET A 328 7.90 21.00 -13.51
CA MET A 328 6.77 21.64 -14.19
C MET A 328 6.51 23.04 -13.64
N PRO A 329 6.28 24.03 -14.55
CA PRO A 329 6.09 25.41 -14.16
C PRO A 329 4.74 25.70 -13.50
N ASN A 330 3.75 24.84 -13.71
CA ASN A 330 2.39 25.03 -13.22
C ASN A 330 1.72 23.73 -12.75
N LEU A 331 0.66 23.87 -11.95
CA LEU A 331 -0.09 22.77 -11.38
C LEU A 331 -0.68 21.79 -12.43
N PRO A 332 -1.34 22.26 -13.52
CA PRO A 332 -1.93 21.34 -14.50
C PRO A 332 -0.90 20.39 -15.13
N LEU A 333 0.28 20.90 -15.49
CA LEU A 333 1.34 20.07 -16.08
C LEU A 333 1.93 19.09 -15.05
N ALA A 334 2.15 19.53 -13.80
CA ALA A 334 2.62 18.64 -12.74
C ALA A 334 1.61 17.52 -12.46
N VAL A 335 0.32 17.82 -12.42
CA VAL A 335 -0.75 16.83 -12.26
C VAL A 335 -0.82 15.89 -13.47
N LEU A 336 -0.75 16.42 -14.69
CA LEU A 336 -0.74 15.60 -15.91
C LEU A 336 0.39 14.56 -15.89
N LEU A 337 1.62 14.98 -15.55
CA LEU A 337 2.76 14.07 -15.47
C LEU A 337 2.62 13.06 -14.34
N LEU A 338 2.09 13.49 -13.19
CA LEU A 338 1.80 12.59 -12.07
C LEU A 338 0.79 11.51 -12.48
N LEU A 339 -0.32 11.89 -13.12
CA LEU A 339 -1.35 10.94 -13.56
C LEU A 339 -0.82 10.04 -14.69
N ALA A 340 -0.07 10.57 -15.65
CA ALA A 340 0.62 9.78 -16.68
C ALA A 340 1.56 8.75 -16.05
N ARG A 341 2.32 9.16 -15.03
CA ARG A 341 3.15 8.24 -14.25
C ARG A 341 2.32 7.12 -13.62
N PHE A 342 1.22 7.45 -12.92
CA PHE A 342 0.40 6.46 -12.24
C PHE A 342 -0.31 5.49 -13.19
N SER A 343 -0.54 5.89 -14.45
CA SER A 343 -1.13 4.99 -15.47
C SER A 343 -0.23 3.82 -15.87
N ILE A 344 1.07 3.87 -15.55
CA ILE A 344 2.05 2.83 -15.89
C ILE A 344 2.85 2.32 -14.68
N SER A 345 2.81 3.01 -13.54
CA SER A 345 3.72 2.78 -12.41
C SER A 345 3.46 1.49 -11.62
N GLN A 346 2.28 0.89 -11.72
CA GLN A 346 1.93 -0.30 -10.95
C GLN A 346 1.96 -1.60 -11.76
N MET A 347 2.40 -1.52 -13.02
CA MET A 347 2.54 -2.70 -13.88
C MET A 347 3.68 -3.62 -13.44
N ASP A 348 4.70 -3.07 -12.76
CA ASP A 348 5.83 -3.84 -12.24
C ASP A 348 5.46 -4.76 -11.06
N VAL A 349 4.43 -4.42 -10.28
CA VAL A 349 4.09 -5.15 -9.04
C VAL A 349 3.69 -6.60 -9.30
N PRO A 350 2.68 -6.92 -10.14
CA PRO A 350 2.30 -8.31 -10.39
C PRO A 350 3.40 -9.08 -11.16
N THR A 351 4.12 -8.42 -12.07
CA THR A 351 5.22 -9.04 -12.83
C THR A 351 6.39 -9.40 -11.93
N ARG A 352 6.73 -8.53 -10.98
CA ARG A 352 7.76 -8.77 -9.97
C ARG A 352 7.42 -9.95 -9.05
N GLN A 353 6.17 -10.02 -8.61
CA GLN A 353 5.70 -11.15 -7.78
C GLN A 353 5.79 -12.46 -8.57
N SER A 354 5.29 -12.49 -9.79
CA SER A 354 5.37 -13.68 -10.66
C SER A 354 6.81 -14.08 -10.93
N TYR A 355 7.67 -13.14 -11.27
CA TYR A 355 9.08 -13.41 -11.54
C TYR A 355 9.80 -14.01 -10.32
N THR A 356 9.60 -13.41 -9.13
CA THR A 356 10.20 -13.93 -7.90
C THR A 356 9.80 -15.38 -7.64
N MET A 357 8.53 -15.74 -7.87
CA MET A 357 8.05 -17.11 -7.69
C MET A 357 8.56 -18.07 -8.78
N ALA A 358 8.81 -17.58 -9.99
CA ALA A 358 9.23 -18.40 -11.13
C ALA A 358 10.74 -18.75 -11.09
N VAL A 359 11.60 -17.86 -10.58
CA VAL A 359 13.06 -18.06 -10.55
C VAL A 359 13.57 -18.77 -9.29
N VAL A 360 12.68 -19.08 -8.33
CA VAL A 360 13.02 -19.83 -7.12
C VAL A 360 12.38 -21.21 -7.12
N ARG A 361 12.98 -22.16 -6.42
CA ARG A 361 12.44 -23.51 -6.29
C ARG A 361 11.07 -23.52 -5.64
N PRO A 362 10.16 -24.44 -6.02
CA PRO A 362 8.81 -24.50 -5.45
C PRO A 362 8.80 -24.53 -3.91
N GLU A 363 9.73 -25.26 -3.30
CA GLU A 363 9.84 -25.41 -1.84
C GLU A 363 10.28 -24.13 -1.13
N GLU A 364 10.97 -23.23 -1.86
CA GLU A 364 11.55 -21.98 -1.34
C GLU A 364 10.68 -20.75 -1.63
N ARG A 365 9.61 -20.87 -2.43
CA ARG A 365 8.75 -19.75 -2.87
C ARG A 365 8.16 -18.93 -1.72
N SER A 366 7.68 -19.61 -0.69
CA SER A 366 7.09 -18.93 0.48
C SER A 366 8.15 -18.11 1.23
N ALA A 367 9.32 -18.68 1.44
CA ALA A 367 10.44 -18.00 2.09
C ALA A 367 10.96 -16.81 1.25
N ALA A 368 11.08 -17.01 -0.07
CA ALA A 368 11.48 -15.95 -1.01
C ALA A 368 10.52 -14.74 -0.98
N GLY A 369 9.20 -15.01 -1.03
CA GLY A 369 8.18 -13.97 -0.94
C GLY A 369 8.26 -13.18 0.36
N GLY A 370 8.48 -13.86 1.47
CA GLY A 370 8.62 -13.23 2.78
C GLY A 370 9.87 -12.38 2.93
N VAL A 371 11.03 -12.90 2.53
CA VAL A 371 12.29 -12.15 2.57
C VAL A 371 12.20 -10.92 1.65
N ALA A 372 11.68 -11.07 0.45
CA ALA A 372 11.47 -9.95 -0.47
C ALA A 372 10.48 -8.91 0.09
N GLY A 373 9.40 -9.34 0.73
CA GLY A 373 8.43 -8.47 1.40
C GLY A 373 9.05 -7.69 2.56
N ALA A 374 9.75 -8.38 3.46
CA ALA A 374 10.45 -7.77 4.59
C ALA A 374 11.52 -6.76 4.13
N ALA A 375 12.31 -7.11 3.12
CA ALA A 375 13.33 -6.23 2.55
C ALA A 375 12.72 -4.95 1.95
N ARG A 376 11.57 -5.06 1.27
CA ARG A 376 10.83 -3.90 0.74
C ARG A 376 10.34 -2.99 1.84
N THR A 377 9.70 -3.54 2.88
CA THR A 377 9.18 -2.73 3.98
C THR A 377 10.32 -2.08 4.77
N ALA A 378 11.42 -2.81 5.00
CA ALA A 378 12.63 -2.26 5.62
C ALA A 378 13.22 -1.11 4.77
N GLY A 379 13.33 -1.29 3.45
CA GLY A 379 13.79 -0.23 2.55
C GLY A 379 12.89 1.00 2.60
N ALA A 380 11.58 0.81 2.48
CA ALA A 380 10.62 1.90 2.51
C ALA A 380 10.59 2.68 3.83
N SER A 381 10.92 2.03 4.96
CA SER A 381 10.87 2.67 6.28
C SER A 381 11.99 3.68 6.52
N ILE A 382 13.10 3.60 5.79
CA ILE A 382 14.29 4.43 6.07
C ILE A 382 14.16 5.84 5.46
N SER A 383 13.67 5.95 4.23
CA SER A 383 13.74 7.19 3.46
C SER A 383 12.82 8.34 3.93
N PRO A 384 11.69 8.13 4.62
CA PRO A 384 10.85 9.24 5.07
C PRO A 384 11.57 10.21 6.01
N VAL A 385 12.54 9.75 6.81
CA VAL A 385 13.33 10.64 7.66
C VAL A 385 14.13 11.64 6.83
N PHE A 386 14.80 11.18 5.77
CA PHE A 386 15.55 12.05 4.86
C PHE A 386 14.63 12.99 4.09
N ALA A 387 13.48 12.47 3.60
CA ALA A 387 12.49 13.29 2.93
C ALA A 387 11.96 14.40 3.83
N GLY A 388 11.67 14.13 5.10
CA GLY A 388 11.24 15.14 6.07
C GLY A 388 12.25 16.25 6.27
N PHE A 389 13.53 15.92 6.41
CA PHE A 389 14.60 16.93 6.49
C PHE A 389 14.74 17.75 5.20
N LEU A 390 14.58 17.13 4.03
CA LEU A 390 14.63 17.86 2.76
C LEU A 390 13.44 18.81 2.60
N PHE A 391 12.26 18.43 3.05
CA PHE A 391 11.07 19.29 3.03
C PHE A 391 11.13 20.45 4.02
N SER A 392 11.95 20.36 5.07
CA SER A 392 12.15 21.46 6.03
C SER A 392 12.84 22.68 5.41
N ASN A 393 13.47 22.53 4.25
CA ASN A 393 14.17 23.64 3.56
C ASN A 393 13.54 23.90 2.18
N PRO A 394 13.00 25.11 1.94
CA PRO A 394 12.37 25.47 0.66
C PRO A 394 13.24 25.24 -0.58
N LEU A 395 14.57 25.29 -0.46
CA LEU A 395 15.50 25.05 -1.56
C LEU A 395 15.54 23.57 -1.98
N PHE A 396 15.21 22.65 -1.07
CA PHE A 396 15.35 21.22 -1.27
C PHE A 396 14.03 20.46 -1.43
N ILE A 397 12.88 21.14 -1.46
CA ILE A 397 11.55 20.48 -1.56
C ILE A 397 11.38 19.59 -2.80
N ASN A 398 12.14 19.85 -3.87
CA ASN A 398 12.10 19.06 -5.11
C ASN A 398 13.06 17.86 -5.08
N VAL A 399 14.05 17.86 -4.20
CA VAL A 399 15.11 16.84 -4.14
C VAL A 399 14.57 15.44 -3.89
N PRO A 400 13.54 15.22 -3.04
CA PRO A 400 12.94 13.89 -2.85
C PRO A 400 12.48 13.22 -4.15
N PHE A 401 11.92 13.99 -5.10
CA PHE A 401 11.48 13.48 -6.39
C PHE A 401 12.65 13.05 -7.28
N PHE A 402 13.74 13.86 -7.29
CA PHE A 402 14.94 13.54 -8.06
C PHE A 402 15.64 12.31 -7.51
N LEU A 403 15.80 12.23 -6.18
CA LEU A 403 16.39 11.04 -5.54
C LEU A 403 15.56 9.80 -5.78
N ALA A 404 14.24 9.88 -5.59
CA ALA A 404 13.34 8.77 -5.83
C ALA A 404 13.44 8.27 -7.29
N GLY A 405 13.34 9.18 -8.25
CA GLY A 405 13.40 8.81 -9.67
C GLY A 405 14.76 8.26 -10.09
N ALA A 406 15.86 8.87 -9.65
CA ALA A 406 17.22 8.43 -9.99
C ALA A 406 17.53 7.04 -9.41
N LEU A 407 17.20 6.79 -8.14
CA LEU A 407 17.42 5.50 -7.48
C LEU A 407 16.55 4.40 -8.09
N LYS A 408 15.30 4.72 -8.50
CA LYS A 408 14.43 3.78 -9.19
C LYS A 408 14.92 3.45 -10.61
N ILE A 409 15.44 4.44 -11.32
CA ILE A 409 16.09 4.20 -12.63
C ILE A 409 17.33 3.32 -12.45
N LEU A 410 18.15 3.58 -11.44
CA LEU A 410 19.29 2.72 -11.11
C LEU A 410 18.84 1.28 -10.82
N TYR A 411 17.78 1.12 -10.01
CA TYR A 411 17.17 -0.18 -9.75
C TYR A 411 16.76 -0.87 -11.06
N ASP A 412 16.04 -0.19 -11.95
CA ASP A 412 15.58 -0.75 -13.22
C ASP A 412 16.72 -1.22 -14.11
N LEU A 413 17.77 -0.41 -14.24
CA LEU A 413 18.95 -0.74 -15.06
C LEU A 413 19.73 -1.92 -14.49
N VAL A 414 19.93 -1.98 -13.17
CA VAL A 414 20.63 -3.09 -12.51
C VAL A 414 19.80 -4.37 -12.58
N LEU A 415 18.48 -4.27 -12.36
CA LEU A 415 17.54 -5.40 -12.49
C LEU A 415 17.62 -5.98 -13.92
N TYR A 416 17.52 -5.13 -14.93
CA TYR A 416 17.58 -5.54 -16.33
C TYR A 416 18.90 -6.26 -16.64
N LYS A 417 20.03 -5.64 -16.27
CA LYS A 417 21.38 -6.19 -16.53
C LYS A 417 21.61 -7.55 -15.86
N GLN A 418 21.12 -7.72 -14.64
CA GLN A 418 21.38 -8.94 -13.87
C GLN A 418 20.41 -10.09 -14.18
N PHE A 419 19.19 -9.79 -14.58
CA PHE A 419 18.12 -10.78 -14.62
C PHE A 419 17.51 -11.01 -16.00
N ILE A 420 17.86 -10.23 -17.03
CA ILE A 420 17.33 -10.43 -18.40
C ILE A 420 17.72 -11.81 -18.99
N GLY A 421 18.87 -12.35 -18.57
CA GLY A 421 19.35 -13.67 -19.01
C GLY A 421 18.78 -14.84 -18.21
N LEU A 422 18.17 -14.58 -17.03
CA LEU A 422 17.56 -15.61 -16.21
C LEU A 422 16.05 -15.70 -16.54
N ARG A 423 15.75 -16.49 -17.58
CA ARG A 423 14.37 -16.68 -18.01
C ARG A 423 13.63 -17.65 -17.12
N PRO A 424 12.38 -17.33 -16.72
CA PRO A 424 11.50 -18.30 -16.06
C PRO A 424 11.26 -19.52 -16.95
N PRO A 425 11.03 -20.73 -16.38
CA PRO A 425 10.71 -21.91 -17.17
C PRO A 425 9.53 -21.73 -18.14
N GLU A 426 8.59 -20.86 -17.79
CA GLU A 426 7.39 -20.54 -18.56
C GLU A 426 7.67 -19.63 -19.78
N GLU A 427 8.86 -19.03 -19.87
CA GLU A 427 9.31 -18.16 -20.99
C GLU A 427 10.36 -18.87 -21.89
N GLY A 428 10.56 -20.16 -21.68
CA GLY A 428 11.68 -20.93 -22.27
C GLY A 428 11.38 -21.63 -23.59
N ASP A 429 10.19 -21.51 -24.16
CA ASP A 429 9.80 -22.12 -25.44
C ASP A 429 9.60 -21.06 -26.54
#